data_f913c4c86eb8891ba3759e94f9b4b891
#
_entry.id   f913c4c86eb8891ba3759e94f9b4b891
#
_cell.length_a   1.000
_cell.length_b   1.000
_cell.length_c   1.000
_cell.angle_alpha   90.00
_cell.angle_beta   90.00
_cell.angle_gamma   90.00
#
_symmetry.space_group_name_H-M   'P 1'
#
loop_
_entity.id
_entity.type
_entity.pdbx_description
1 polymer ?
#
loop_
_entity_poly.entity_id
_entity_poly.type
_entity_poly.pdbx_seq_one_letter_code
_entity_poly.pdbx_strand_id
1 'polypeptide(L)' 'MIWLLIVIHLNLTTTPIQVQHGEVISTFPSHQACIEKHTEFFKKAEEEKRPIPPYFNLGCVPFKRTIM' A
#
# COMPACT_ATOMS: atom_id res chain seq x y z
N MET A 1 -18.37 -1.15 -1.85
CA MET A 1 -17.09 -1.57 -1.26
C MET A 1 -16.02 -0.52 -1.58
N ILE A 2 -15.28 -0.13 -0.57
CA ILE A 2 -14.20 0.84 -0.72
C ILE A 2 -12.88 0.09 -0.73
N TRP A 3 -11.94 0.54 -1.55
CA TRP A 3 -10.60 -0.02 -1.59
C TRP A 3 -9.62 0.96 -0.98
N LEU A 4 -8.77 0.47 -0.10
CA LEU A 4 -7.77 1.28 0.58
C LEU A 4 -6.40 1.02 -0.01
N LEU A 5 -5.70 2.10 -0.34
CA LEU A 5 -4.28 2.01 -0.68
C LEU A 5 -3.51 2.24 0.61
N ILE A 6 -2.84 1.21 1.08
CA ILE A 6 -2.08 1.27 2.33
C ILE A 6 -0.59 1.12 2.06
N VAL A 7 0.19 1.76 2.91
CA VAL A 7 1.62 1.57 2.95
C VAL A 7 1.95 0.79 4.22
N ILE A 8 2.80 -0.21 4.07
CA ILE A 8 3.21 -1.08 5.18
C ILE A 8 4.71 -0.95 5.36
N HIS A 9 5.12 -0.61 6.58
CA HIS A 9 6.53 -0.56 6.96
C HIS A 9 6.87 -1.84 7.70
N LEU A 10 7.84 -2.58 7.17
CA LEU A 10 8.26 -3.86 7.73
C LEU A 10 9.51 -3.68 8.57
N ASN A 11 9.58 -4.40 9.68
CA ASN A 11 10.78 -4.47 10.48
C ASN A 11 11.58 -5.69 10.04
N LEU A 12 12.64 -5.46 9.28
CA LEU A 12 13.48 -6.51 8.72
C LEU A 12 14.55 -7.01 9.70
N THR A 13 14.65 -6.39 10.86
CA THR A 13 15.67 -6.77 11.86
C THR A 13 15.20 -7.89 12.77
N THR A 14 13.92 -8.25 12.71
CA THR A 14 13.35 -9.32 13.54
C THR A 14 13.12 -10.59 12.73
N THR A 15 13.11 -11.72 13.41
CA THR A 15 12.80 -13.03 12.82
C THR A 15 11.67 -13.66 13.66
N PRO A 16 10.47 -13.85 13.11
CA PRO A 16 10.03 -13.49 11.75
C PRO A 16 9.89 -11.98 11.53
N ILE A 17 9.82 -11.58 10.26
CA ILE A 17 9.62 -10.18 9.90
C ILE A 17 8.26 -9.71 10.42
N GLN A 18 8.26 -8.57 11.09
CA GLN A 18 7.04 -8.01 11.68
C GLN A 18 6.63 -6.72 10.97
N VAL A 19 5.32 -6.49 10.91
CA VAL A 19 4.78 -5.22 10.43
C VAL A 19 4.97 -4.20 11.53
N GLN A 20 5.78 -3.18 11.27
CA GLN A 20 6.08 -2.13 12.23
C GLN A 20 5.01 -1.05 12.23
N HIS A 21 4.53 -0.68 11.05
CA HIS A 21 3.59 0.41 10.89
C HIS A 21 2.81 0.24 9.60
N GLY A 22 1.54 0.60 9.64
CA GLY A 22 0.69 0.63 8.45
C GLY A 22 -0.08 1.94 8.40
N GLU A 23 -0.20 2.51 7.22
CA GLU A 23 -0.89 3.78 7.03
C GLU A 23 -1.74 3.77 5.78
N VAL A 24 -2.96 4.30 5.88
CA VAL A 24 -3.85 4.46 4.73
C VAL A 24 -3.45 5.74 4.00
N ILE A 25 -3.06 5.60 2.74
CA ILE A 25 -2.70 6.74 1.91
C ILE A 25 -3.94 7.36 1.27
N SER A 26 -4.81 6.52 0.72
CA SER A 26 -5.97 7.01 -0.01
C SER A 26 -7.06 5.93 -0.09
N THR A 27 -8.27 6.35 -0.47
CA THR A 27 -9.40 5.44 -0.67
C THR A 27 -9.89 5.55 -2.10
N PHE A 28 -10.43 4.45 -2.63
CA PHE A 28 -10.90 4.39 -4.01
C PHE A 28 -12.24 3.65 -4.08
N PRO A 29 -13.10 4.03 -5.04
CA PRO A 29 -14.41 3.40 -5.18
C PRO A 29 -14.36 2.00 -5.79
N SER A 30 -13.24 1.64 -6.43
CA SER A 30 -13.11 0.34 -7.08
C SER A 30 -11.70 -0.21 -6.94
N HIS A 31 -11.58 -1.54 -7.10
CA HIS A 31 -10.30 -2.21 -7.09
C HIS A 31 -9.40 -1.71 -8.22
N GLN A 32 -10.00 -1.54 -9.40
CA GLN A 32 -9.25 -1.08 -10.57
C GLN A 32 -8.63 0.30 -10.33
N ALA A 33 -9.39 1.24 -9.74
CA ALA A 33 -8.88 2.57 -9.43
C ALA A 33 -7.69 2.49 -8.46
N CYS A 34 -7.77 1.62 -7.46
CA CYS A 34 -6.68 1.43 -6.50
C CYS A 34 -5.44 0.84 -7.18
N ILE A 35 -5.62 -0.15 -8.04
CA ILE A 35 -4.51 -0.79 -8.77
C ILE A 35 -3.85 0.21 -9.72
N GLU A 36 -4.62 1.03 -10.40
CA GLU A 36 -4.08 2.05 -11.28
C GLU A 36 -3.18 3.03 -10.52
N LYS A 37 -3.62 3.46 -9.36
CA LYS A 37 -2.83 4.38 -8.53
C LYS A 37 -1.58 3.69 -7.97
N HIS A 38 -1.71 2.44 -7.58
CA HIS A 38 -0.59 1.62 -7.11
C HIS A 38 0.47 1.51 -8.20
N THR A 39 0.05 1.18 -9.42
CA THR A 39 0.95 1.05 -10.57
C THR A 39 1.59 2.39 -10.91
N GLU A 40 0.82 3.46 -10.88
CA GLU A 40 1.33 4.82 -11.14
C GLU A 40 2.41 5.21 -10.14
N PHE A 41 2.21 4.86 -8.88
CA PHE A 41 3.20 5.14 -7.83
C PHE A 41 4.55 4.48 -8.12
N PHE A 42 4.53 3.20 -8.46
CA PHE A 42 5.75 2.46 -8.77
C PHE A 42 6.40 2.96 -10.05
N LYS A 43 5.60 3.26 -11.06
CA LYS A 43 6.09 3.80 -12.33
C LYS A 43 6.78 5.14 -12.12
N LYS A 44 6.17 6.02 -11.32
CA LYS A 44 6.74 7.33 -11.02
C LYS A 44 8.05 7.20 -10.24
N ALA A 45 8.11 6.29 -9.29
CA ALA A 45 9.33 6.04 -8.53
C ALA A 45 10.46 5.57 -9.45
N GLU A 46 10.15 4.72 -10.43
CA GLU A 46 11.11 4.24 -11.40
C GLU A 46 11.59 5.37 -12.32
N GLU A 47 10.68 6.22 -12.79
CA GLU A 47 11.03 7.36 -13.63
C GLU A 47 11.93 8.36 -12.92
N GLU A 48 11.68 8.58 -11.62
CA GLU A 48 12.48 9.50 -10.80
C GLU A 48 13.76 8.85 -10.28
N LYS A 49 14.01 7.59 -10.63
CA LYS A 49 15.16 6.81 -10.16
C LYS A 49 15.25 6.76 -8.64
N ARG A 50 14.10 6.69 -7.97
CA ARG A 50 14.02 6.55 -6.53
C ARG A 50 13.67 5.11 -6.20
N PRO A 51 14.65 4.30 -5.79
CA PRO A 51 14.36 2.91 -5.44
C PRO A 51 13.44 2.85 -4.21
N ILE A 52 12.46 1.95 -4.29
CA ILE A 52 11.59 1.71 -3.16
C ILE A 52 12.34 0.83 -2.17
N PRO A 53 12.47 1.25 -0.89
CA PRO A 53 13.18 0.44 0.11
C PRO A 53 12.51 -0.92 0.30
N PRO A 54 13.28 -1.98 0.60
CA PRO A 54 12.71 -3.32 0.77
C PRO A 54 11.79 -3.45 1.97
N TYR A 55 11.87 -2.56 2.94
CA TYR A 55 10.98 -2.56 4.11
C TYR A 55 9.66 -1.84 3.84
N PHE A 56 9.47 -1.30 2.65
CA PHE A 56 8.31 -0.51 2.27
C PHE A 56 7.46 -1.31 1.28
N ASN A 57 6.18 -1.45 1.58
CA ASN A 57 5.28 -2.19 0.73
C ASN A 57 3.96 -1.45 0.58
N LEU A 58 3.38 -1.54 -0.61
CA LEU A 58 2.08 -0.95 -0.90
C LEU A 58 1.09 -2.06 -1.23
N GLY A 59 -0.12 -1.92 -0.77
CA GLY A 59 -1.16 -2.89 -1.04
C GLY A 59 -2.51 -2.24 -1.19
N CYS A 60 -3.36 -2.87 -2.02
CA CYS A 60 -4.75 -2.52 -2.15
C CYS A 60 -5.58 -3.53 -1.39
N VAL A 61 -6.32 -3.08 -0.39
CA VAL A 61 -7.15 -3.98 0.42
C VAL A 61 -8.61 -3.53 0.37
N PRO A 62 -9.55 -4.48 0.31
CA PRO A 62 -10.97 -4.13 0.35
C PRO A 62 -11.39 -3.79 1.77
N PHE A 63 -12.20 -2.76 1.89
CA PHE A 63 -12.77 -2.36 3.16
C PHE A 63 -14.28 -2.38 3.04
N LYS A 64 -14.91 -3.26 3.79
CA LYS A 64 -16.36 -3.35 3.84
C LYS A 64 -16.84 -2.69 5.13
N ARG A 65 -17.52 -1.56 4.98
CA ARG A 65 -18.08 -0.87 6.12
C ARG A 65 -19.30 -1.64 6.62
N THR A 66 -19.20 -2.14 7.82
CA THR A 66 -20.33 -2.80 8.47
C THR A 66 -20.98 -1.81 9.40
N ILE A 67 -22.25 -1.55 9.17
CA ILE A 67 -23.05 -0.73 10.06
C ILE A 67 -23.78 -1.67 11.00
N MET A 68 -23.48 -1.57 12.27
CA MET A 68 -24.19 -2.31 13.29
C MET A 68 -25.12 -1.40 14.06
#